data_94578835f72ca9882cbbcd175be9af3e
#
_entry.id   94578835f72ca9882cbbcd175be9af3e
#
_cell.length_a   1.000
_cell.length_b   1.000
_cell.length_c   1.000
_cell.angle_alpha   90.00
_cell.angle_beta   90.00
_cell.angle_gamma   90.00
#
_symmetry.space_group_name_H-M   'P 1'
#
loop_
_entity.id
_entity.type
_entity.pdbx_description
1 polymer ?
#
loop_
_entity_poly.entity_id
_entity_poly.type
_entity_poly.pdbx_seq_one_letter_code
_entity_poly.pdbx_strand_id
1 'polypeptide(L)'
;YRLNLGTLGSRGVRLIERTTAQLKNAGGLRLVENSKISDKIAVYWHWASYIQAYGESTEELKIRAREMSYKIFNNAFYQNQELGNNQNKVKPGAILMTNNKNLLIEYANRLHHIKNALRNVSIIQIDSTTKVAEELMLELQKEYHVK
;
A
#
# COMPACT_ATOMS: atom_id res chain seq x y z
N TYR A 1 2.54 7.50 18.95
CA TYR A 1 1.69 8.50 18.34
C TYR A 1 2.09 8.84 16.88
N ARG A 2 3.38 9.12 16.61
CA ARG A 2 3.88 9.34 15.24
C ARG A 2 3.62 8.17 14.29
N LEU A 3 3.63 6.93 14.81
CA LEU A 3 3.29 5.73 14.04
C LEU A 3 1.83 5.71 13.57
N ASN A 4 0.91 6.29 14.36
CA ASN A 4 -0.52 6.29 14.03
C ASN A 4 -0.82 7.08 12.75
N LEU A 5 -0.33 8.32 12.64
CA LEU A 5 -0.61 9.18 11.49
C LEU A 5 0.00 8.64 10.18
N GLY A 6 1.26 8.20 10.22
CA GLY A 6 1.93 7.67 9.03
C GLY A 6 1.35 6.35 8.54
N THR A 7 0.99 5.46 9.48
CA THR A 7 0.51 4.11 9.15
C THR A 7 -0.94 4.12 8.64
N LEU A 8 -1.79 4.98 9.18
CA LEU A 8 -3.21 5.03 8.82
C LEU A 8 -3.50 5.94 7.61
N GLY A 9 -2.59 6.84 7.26
CA GLY A 9 -2.75 7.80 6.16
C GLY A 9 -2.18 7.37 4.81
N SER A 10 -1.41 6.29 4.73
CA SER A 10 -0.83 5.83 3.47
C SER A 10 -1.91 5.32 2.51
N ARG A 11 -1.89 5.80 1.27
CA ARG A 11 -2.76 5.28 0.21
C ARG A 11 -2.18 3.97 -0.32
N GLY A 12 -3.05 3.01 -0.63
CA GLY A 12 -2.65 1.77 -1.30
C GLY A 12 -2.10 2.04 -2.72
N VAL A 13 -1.30 1.11 -3.23
CA VAL A 13 -0.86 1.13 -4.62
C VAL A 13 -2.07 0.87 -5.51
N ARG A 14 -2.36 1.78 -6.44
CA ARG A 14 -3.35 1.56 -7.50
C ARG A 14 -2.63 1.29 -8.81
N LEU A 15 -2.91 0.15 -9.39
CA LEU A 15 -2.43 -0.17 -10.73
C LEU A 15 -3.33 0.49 -11.79
N ILE A 16 -2.71 0.94 -12.89
CA ILE A 16 -3.46 1.41 -14.06
C ILE A 16 -3.88 0.17 -14.85
N GLU A 17 -5.08 -0.34 -14.57
CA GLU A 17 -5.55 -1.63 -15.13
C GLU A 17 -6.05 -1.55 -16.56
N ARG A 18 -6.33 -0.36 -17.09
CA ARG A 18 -7.02 -0.20 -18.38
C ARG A 18 -6.33 -0.93 -19.52
N THR A 19 -5.04 -0.69 -19.71
CA THR A 19 -4.25 -1.32 -20.79
C THR A 19 -4.02 -2.80 -20.53
N THR A 20 -3.77 -3.17 -19.27
CA THR A 20 -3.59 -4.54 -18.86
C THR A 20 -4.85 -5.39 -19.00
N ALA A 21 -6.01 -4.84 -18.67
CA ALA A 21 -7.29 -5.50 -18.85
C ALA A 21 -7.62 -5.68 -20.35
N GLN A 22 -7.31 -4.71 -21.18
CA GLN A 22 -7.46 -4.84 -22.63
C GLN A 22 -6.58 -5.95 -23.21
N LEU A 23 -5.31 -6.01 -22.80
CA LEU A 23 -4.40 -7.09 -23.24
C LEU A 23 -4.85 -8.48 -22.75
N LYS A 24 -5.37 -8.59 -21.54
CA LYS A 24 -5.92 -9.86 -21.02
C LYS A 24 -7.18 -10.28 -21.77
N ASN A 25 -8.14 -9.38 -21.92
CA ASN A 25 -9.49 -9.71 -22.40
C ASN A 25 -9.55 -9.86 -23.93
N ALA A 26 -8.72 -9.16 -24.67
CA ALA A 26 -8.66 -9.22 -26.14
C ALA A 26 -7.78 -10.37 -26.66
N GLY A 27 -7.30 -11.28 -25.79
CA GLY A 27 -6.32 -12.30 -26.20
C GLY A 27 -4.98 -11.70 -26.64
N GLY A 28 -4.69 -10.47 -26.24
CA GLY A 28 -3.53 -9.68 -26.67
C GLY A 28 -2.18 -10.33 -26.37
N LEU A 29 -2.12 -11.25 -25.40
CA LEU A 29 -0.92 -12.06 -25.19
C LEU A 29 -0.63 -13.02 -26.37
N ARG A 30 -1.64 -13.38 -27.14
CA ARG A 30 -1.46 -14.18 -28.36
C ARG A 30 -0.83 -13.39 -29.51
N LEU A 31 -0.88 -12.06 -29.42
CA LEU A 31 -0.23 -11.16 -30.39
C LEU A 31 1.25 -10.93 -30.09
N VAL A 32 1.71 -11.40 -28.93
CA VAL A 32 3.13 -11.38 -28.55
C VAL A 32 3.75 -12.68 -29.10
N GLU A 33 4.43 -12.58 -30.23
CA GLU A 33 5.03 -13.73 -30.92
C GLU A 33 6.13 -14.40 -30.07
N ASN A 34 6.84 -13.61 -29.27
CA ASN A 34 7.88 -14.11 -28.38
C ASN A 34 7.29 -14.63 -27.06
N SER A 35 7.25 -15.96 -26.93
CA SER A 35 6.70 -16.65 -25.75
C SER A 35 7.38 -16.23 -24.43
N LYS A 36 8.70 -15.95 -24.45
CA LYS A 36 9.43 -15.49 -23.26
C LYS A 36 8.92 -14.13 -22.76
N ILE A 37 8.61 -13.22 -23.67
CA ILE A 37 8.03 -11.92 -23.34
C ILE A 37 6.61 -12.10 -22.80
N SER A 38 5.82 -12.95 -23.41
CA SER A 38 4.47 -13.29 -22.95
C SER A 38 4.49 -13.84 -21.52
N ASP A 39 5.40 -14.75 -21.21
CA ASP A 39 5.58 -15.33 -19.87
C ASP A 39 5.98 -14.26 -18.85
N LYS A 40 6.92 -13.38 -19.21
CA LYS A 40 7.32 -12.28 -18.31
C LYS A 40 6.19 -11.27 -18.06
N ILE A 41 5.38 -10.96 -19.06
CA ILE A 41 4.18 -10.14 -18.88
C ILE A 41 3.23 -10.83 -17.87
N ALA A 42 3.03 -12.14 -17.99
CA ALA A 42 2.18 -12.89 -17.06
C ALA A 42 2.73 -12.86 -15.62
N VAL A 43 4.04 -13.03 -15.46
CA VAL A 43 4.73 -12.92 -14.14
C VAL A 43 4.57 -11.52 -13.55
N TYR A 44 4.81 -10.48 -14.34
CA TYR A 44 4.61 -9.10 -13.87
C TYR A 44 3.16 -8.87 -13.41
N TRP A 45 2.17 -9.31 -14.17
CA TRP A 45 0.77 -9.17 -13.79
C TRP A 45 0.40 -9.94 -12.52
N HIS A 46 0.97 -11.14 -12.34
CA HIS A 46 0.78 -11.88 -11.11
C HIS A 46 1.23 -11.07 -9.88
N TRP A 47 2.45 -10.56 -9.91
CA TRP A 47 3.00 -9.75 -8.81
C TRP A 47 2.25 -8.44 -8.61
N ALA A 48 1.92 -7.75 -9.69
CA ALA A 48 1.16 -6.50 -9.64
C ALA A 48 -0.22 -6.69 -9.01
N SER A 49 -0.95 -7.74 -9.41
CA SER A 49 -2.24 -8.10 -8.83
C SER A 49 -2.13 -8.50 -7.35
N TYR A 50 -1.05 -9.18 -6.98
CA TYR A 50 -0.80 -9.56 -5.60
C TYR A 50 -0.58 -8.33 -4.71
N ILE A 51 0.22 -7.35 -5.15
CA ILE A 51 0.44 -6.10 -4.43
C ILE A 51 -0.87 -5.34 -4.24
N GLN A 52 -1.72 -5.30 -5.27
CA GLN A 52 -3.02 -4.64 -5.19
C GLN A 52 -3.94 -5.31 -4.16
N ALA A 53 -4.12 -6.63 -4.25
CA ALA A 53 -4.96 -7.40 -3.32
C ALA A 53 -4.48 -7.25 -1.87
N TYR A 54 -3.16 -7.23 -1.68
CA TYR A 54 -2.58 -7.01 -0.36
C TYR A 54 -2.80 -5.58 0.14
N GLY A 55 -2.74 -4.60 -0.75
CA GLY A 55 -3.08 -3.21 -0.44
C GLY A 55 -4.51 -3.06 0.06
N GLU A 56 -5.47 -3.72 -0.59
CA GLU A 56 -6.88 -3.74 -0.20
C GLU A 56 -7.08 -4.39 1.18
N SER A 57 -6.46 -5.54 1.43
CA SER A 57 -6.48 -6.20 2.74
C SER A 57 -5.88 -5.33 3.85
N THR A 58 -4.78 -4.63 3.55
CA THR A 58 -4.14 -3.72 4.51
C THR A 58 -5.01 -2.51 4.80
N GLU A 59 -5.78 -2.02 3.81
CA GLU A 59 -6.69 -0.89 4.01
C GLU A 59 -7.83 -1.24 4.97
N GLU A 60 -8.36 -2.45 4.92
CA GLU A 60 -9.34 -2.94 5.89
C GLU A 60 -8.78 -2.94 7.32
N LEU A 61 -7.54 -3.41 7.50
CA LEU A 61 -6.86 -3.36 8.80
C LEU A 61 -6.70 -1.93 9.30
N LYS A 62 -6.39 -0.98 8.43
CA LYS A 62 -6.26 0.45 8.77
C LYS A 62 -7.60 1.04 9.18
N ILE A 63 -8.68 0.72 8.48
CA ILE A 63 -10.05 1.17 8.84
C ILE A 63 -10.38 0.73 10.26
N ARG A 64 -10.21 -0.55 10.57
CA ARG A 64 -10.47 -1.11 11.91
C ARG A 64 -9.60 -0.45 12.99
N ALA A 65 -8.33 -0.17 12.70
CA ALA A 65 -7.46 0.53 13.65
C ALA A 65 -7.87 2.00 13.82
N ARG A 66 -8.33 2.66 12.76
CA ARG A 66 -8.85 4.03 12.82
C ARG A 66 -10.11 4.12 13.67
N GLU A 67 -11.06 3.21 13.50
CA GLU A 67 -12.26 3.13 14.33
C GLU A 67 -11.93 2.95 15.81
N MET A 68 -10.94 2.10 16.11
CA MET A 68 -10.45 1.93 17.47
C MET A 68 -9.77 3.20 18.01
N SER A 69 -9.04 3.92 17.17
CA SER A 69 -8.37 5.17 17.55
C SER A 69 -9.37 6.23 18.04
N TYR A 70 -10.58 6.26 17.50
CA TYR A 70 -11.66 7.17 17.91
C TYR A 70 -12.14 6.93 19.35
N LYS A 71 -11.98 5.70 19.85
CA LYS A 71 -12.32 5.36 21.25
C LYS A 71 -11.18 5.68 22.23
N ILE A 72 -9.97 5.87 21.72
CA ILE A 72 -8.77 6.03 22.52
C ILE A 72 -8.32 7.49 22.57
N PHE A 73 -8.46 8.21 21.46
CA PHE A 73 -7.92 9.57 21.30
C PHE A 73 -9.02 10.58 21.00
N ASN A 74 -8.88 11.81 21.51
CA ASN A 74 -9.73 12.91 21.12
C ASN A 74 -9.34 13.41 19.72
N ASN A 75 -10.12 13.02 18.71
CA ASN A 75 -9.80 13.35 17.32
C ASN A 75 -9.97 14.83 16.97
N ALA A 76 -10.83 15.58 17.66
CA ALA A 76 -10.93 17.03 17.45
C ALA A 76 -9.60 17.74 17.69
N PHE A 77 -8.75 17.17 18.53
CA PHE A 77 -7.41 17.67 18.78
C PHE A 77 -6.46 17.48 17.59
N TYR A 78 -6.69 16.45 16.76
CA TYR A 78 -5.81 16.10 15.64
C TYR A 78 -6.15 16.82 14.36
N GLN A 79 -7.43 17.08 14.09
CA GLN A 79 -7.86 17.83 12.92
C GLN A 79 -7.27 19.24 12.86
N ASN A 80 -7.06 19.86 14.03
CA ASN A 80 -6.45 21.18 14.12
C ASN A 80 -4.93 21.21 13.87
N GLN A 81 -4.26 20.05 13.85
CA GLN A 81 -2.82 19.95 13.56
C GLN A 81 -2.52 19.70 12.08
N GLU A 82 -3.43 19.09 11.33
CA GLU A 82 -3.24 18.84 9.88
C GLU A 82 -3.35 20.14 9.06
N LEU A 83 -4.04 21.15 9.58
CA LEU A 83 -4.28 22.43 8.90
C LEU A 83 -3.22 23.52 9.20
N GLY A 84 -2.30 23.26 10.11
CA GLY A 84 -1.29 24.24 10.52
C GLY A 84 0.14 23.77 10.30
N ASN A 85 0.94 24.62 9.66
CA ASN A 85 2.37 24.42 9.37
C ASN A 85 3.31 24.24 10.58
N ASN A 86 2.79 23.91 11.77
CA ASN A 86 3.56 23.69 12.99
C ASN A 86 3.59 22.20 13.38
N GLN A 87 4.31 21.41 12.59
CA GLN A 87 4.45 19.96 12.76
C GLN A 87 5.14 19.51 14.06
N ASN A 88 5.64 20.39 14.90
CA ASN A 88 6.56 20.03 15.99
C ASN A 88 6.09 20.31 17.41
N LYS A 89 4.91 20.86 17.63
CA LYS A 89 4.43 21.09 18.99
C LYS A 89 3.17 20.25 19.25
N VAL A 90 3.38 19.03 19.75
CA VAL A 90 2.31 18.31 20.46
C VAL A 90 1.91 19.20 21.63
N LYS A 91 0.73 19.83 21.54
CA LYS A 91 0.20 20.59 22.69
C LYS A 91 0.08 19.62 23.88
N PRO A 92 0.53 20.03 25.09
CA PRO A 92 0.25 19.26 26.29
C PRO A 92 -1.27 19.16 26.42
N GLY A 93 -1.84 17.98 26.33
CA GLY A 93 -3.29 17.80 26.39
C GLY A 93 -3.89 16.87 25.31
N ALA A 94 -3.07 16.19 24.51
CA ALA A 94 -3.53 15.01 23.76
C ALA A 94 -3.93 13.92 24.76
N ILE A 95 -5.07 14.15 25.42
CA ILE A 95 -5.54 13.30 26.49
C ILE A 95 -6.09 12.04 25.85
N LEU A 96 -5.57 10.91 26.30
CA LEU A 96 -6.25 9.61 26.08
C LEU A 96 -7.66 9.74 26.65
N MET A 97 -8.67 9.41 25.86
CA MET A 97 -10.07 9.35 26.31
C MET A 97 -10.34 8.14 27.19
N THR A 98 -9.38 7.23 27.32
CA THR A 98 -9.52 5.99 28.05
C THR A 98 -8.25 5.61 28.80
N ASN A 99 -8.42 5.03 29.99
CA ASN A 99 -7.38 4.40 30.78
C ASN A 99 -7.44 2.86 30.72
N ASN A 100 -8.27 2.30 29.84
CA ASN A 100 -8.40 0.86 29.66
C ASN A 100 -7.14 0.28 29.03
N LYS A 101 -6.29 -0.35 29.83
CA LYS A 101 -5.02 -0.95 29.41
C LYS A 101 -5.19 -2.00 28.31
N ASN A 102 -6.24 -2.82 28.38
CA ASN A 102 -6.50 -3.87 27.38
C ASN A 102 -6.79 -3.25 26.01
N LEU A 103 -7.61 -2.20 25.97
CA LEU A 103 -7.92 -1.48 24.75
C LEU A 103 -6.67 -0.82 24.13
N LEU A 104 -5.80 -0.25 24.97
CA LEU A 104 -4.53 0.35 24.53
C LEU A 104 -3.57 -0.71 23.96
N ILE A 105 -3.46 -1.87 24.61
CA ILE A 105 -2.63 -2.99 24.15
C ILE A 105 -3.17 -3.53 22.82
N GLU A 106 -4.48 -3.73 22.71
CA GLU A 106 -5.11 -4.21 21.48
C GLU A 106 -4.82 -3.24 20.31
N TYR A 107 -4.97 -1.95 20.55
CA TYR A 107 -4.67 -0.93 19.55
C TYR A 107 -3.19 -0.96 19.13
N ALA A 108 -2.27 -1.05 20.08
CA ALA A 108 -0.84 -1.14 19.80
C ALA A 108 -0.49 -2.39 18.96
N ASN A 109 -1.10 -3.54 19.27
CA ASN A 109 -0.93 -4.77 18.52
C ASN A 109 -1.46 -4.64 17.08
N ARG A 110 -2.60 -3.99 16.87
CA ARG A 110 -3.13 -3.71 15.52
C ARG A 110 -2.19 -2.81 14.71
N LEU A 111 -1.65 -1.75 15.32
CA LEU A 111 -0.68 -0.88 14.65
C LEU A 111 0.61 -1.63 14.29
N HIS A 112 1.09 -2.50 15.20
CA HIS A 112 2.25 -3.33 14.93
C HIS A 112 2.02 -4.29 13.77
N HIS A 113 0.86 -4.93 13.71
CA HIS A 113 0.46 -5.80 12.61
C HIS A 113 0.42 -5.04 11.27
N ILE A 114 -0.21 -3.87 11.23
CA ILE A 114 -0.26 -3.02 10.04
C ILE A 114 1.15 -2.61 9.60
N LYS A 115 2.01 -2.20 10.55
CA LYS A 115 3.41 -1.83 10.26
C LYS A 115 4.16 -2.99 9.60
N ASN A 116 4.04 -4.21 10.14
CA ASN A 116 4.71 -5.38 9.59
C ASN A 116 4.16 -5.75 8.22
N ALA A 117 2.85 -5.68 8.04
CA ALA A 117 2.22 -5.87 6.76
C ALA A 117 2.77 -4.89 5.71
N LEU A 118 2.72 -3.59 5.97
CA LEU A 118 3.24 -2.56 5.07
C LEU A 118 4.73 -2.74 4.76
N ARG A 119 5.53 -3.12 5.75
CA ARG A 119 6.97 -3.35 5.56
C ARG A 119 7.23 -4.50 4.59
N ASN A 120 6.53 -5.61 4.76
CA ASN A 120 6.71 -6.78 3.90
C ASN A 120 6.34 -6.48 2.44
N VAL A 121 5.25 -5.74 2.21
CA VAL A 121 4.85 -5.33 0.86
C VAL A 121 5.84 -4.34 0.26
N SER A 122 6.17 -3.27 0.99
CA SER A 122 6.98 -2.18 0.43
C SER A 122 8.42 -2.62 0.13
N ILE A 123 9.02 -3.43 0.98
CA ILE A 123 10.46 -3.75 0.85
C ILE A 123 10.67 -4.97 -0.06
N ILE A 124 9.89 -6.03 0.11
CA ILE A 124 10.17 -7.29 -0.58
C ILE A 124 9.44 -7.38 -1.93
N GLN A 125 8.19 -6.97 -1.95
CA GLN A 125 7.34 -7.22 -3.12
C GLN A 125 7.40 -6.11 -4.15
N ILE A 126 7.41 -4.85 -3.74
CA ILE A 126 7.54 -3.72 -4.66
C ILE A 126 8.90 -3.77 -5.34
N ASP A 127 9.98 -3.99 -4.60
CA ASP A 127 11.32 -4.09 -5.18
C ASP A 127 11.44 -5.26 -6.16
N SER A 128 10.88 -6.43 -5.82
CA SER A 128 10.87 -7.59 -6.72
C SER A 128 10.05 -7.33 -7.97
N THR A 129 8.88 -6.70 -7.83
CA THR A 129 8.01 -6.37 -8.97
C THR A 129 8.65 -5.30 -9.86
N THR A 130 9.34 -4.33 -9.27
CA THR A 130 10.08 -3.29 -10.01
C THR A 130 11.17 -3.92 -10.86
N LYS A 131 11.95 -4.85 -10.32
CA LYS A 131 12.98 -5.57 -11.10
C LYS A 131 12.39 -6.34 -12.27
N VAL A 132 11.29 -7.06 -12.04
CA VAL A 132 10.57 -7.78 -13.12
C VAL A 132 10.07 -6.81 -14.19
N ALA A 133 9.57 -5.64 -13.80
CA ALA A 133 9.11 -4.62 -14.73
C ALA A 133 10.27 -4.05 -15.57
N GLU A 134 11.40 -3.73 -14.93
CA GLU A 134 12.60 -3.23 -15.60
C GLU A 134 13.16 -4.25 -16.62
N GLU A 135 13.26 -5.52 -16.22
CA GLU A 135 13.70 -6.58 -17.12
C GLU A 135 12.74 -6.76 -18.30
N LEU A 136 11.43 -6.72 -18.06
CA LEU A 136 10.42 -6.81 -19.10
C LEU A 136 10.51 -5.61 -20.07
N MET A 137 10.69 -4.39 -19.55
CA MET A 137 10.86 -3.20 -20.38
C MET A 137 12.08 -3.31 -21.30
N LEU A 138 13.21 -3.78 -20.78
CA LEU A 138 14.43 -3.98 -21.56
C LEU A 138 14.24 -5.01 -22.69
N GLU A 139 13.52 -6.07 -22.43
CA GLU A 139 13.23 -7.08 -23.47
C GLU A 139 12.26 -6.58 -24.54
N LEU A 140 11.20 -5.86 -24.13
CA LEU A 140 10.27 -5.22 -25.05
C LEU A 140 10.99 -4.21 -25.93
N GLN A 141 11.89 -3.40 -25.37
CA GLN A 141 12.69 -2.44 -26.14
C GLN A 141 13.56 -3.11 -27.20
N LYS A 142 14.18 -4.24 -26.86
CA LYS A 142 15.01 -5.03 -27.79
C LYS A 142 14.19 -5.64 -28.92
N GLU A 143 13.07 -6.25 -28.58
CA GLU A 143 12.23 -6.99 -29.52
C GLU A 143 11.51 -6.08 -30.50
N TYR A 144 10.94 -4.98 -30.00
CA TYR A 144 10.09 -4.10 -30.80
C TYR A 144 10.78 -2.80 -31.19
N HIS A 145 12.09 -2.65 -30.94
CA HIS A 145 12.88 -1.45 -31.26
C HIS A 145 12.27 -0.13 -30.78
N VAL A 146 11.54 -0.18 -29.65
CA VAL A 146 10.90 0.99 -29.03
C VAL A 146 11.93 1.76 -28.23
N LYS A 147 11.97 3.08 -28.45
CA LYS A 147 12.87 4.00 -27.71
C LYS A 147 12.24 4.45 -26.40
#